data_df472ebfbf62c5120a44cacb4c095503
#
_entry.id   df472ebfbf62c5120a44cacb4c095503
#
_cell.length_a   1.000
_cell.length_b   1.000
_cell.length_c   1.000
_cell.angle_alpha   90.00
_cell.angle_beta   90.00
_cell.angle_gamma   90.00
#
_symmetry.space_group_name_H-M   'P 1'
#
loop_
_entity.id
_entity.type
_entity.pdbx_description
1 polymer ?
#
loop_
_entity_poly.entity_id
_entity_poly.type
_entity_poly.pdbx_seq_one_letter_code
_entity_poly.pdbx_strand_id
1 'polypeptide(L)'
;GPEALQARVFVDCTGEACVARTAGFATAKGDGKTRNPPGQLPPSMMYFLRERPEPVPPQLVEGWFTPVTCEEDLPMTSVWPDGPGGKAIKLKVPGYDSTDTESLTALEIRARQRMFEVLDYFQRVQKKPWRLGHCSPIIGLREGARIAGDYMLTVDDVRAGREFDDAVAR
;
A
#
# COMPACT_ATOMS: atom_id res chain seq x y z
N GLY A 1 -17.82 26.61 -3.68
CA GLY A 1 -18.65 26.11 -4.79
C GLY A 1 -17.79 25.46 -5.86
N PRO A 2 -18.34 24.82 -6.87
CA PRO A 2 -17.54 24.23 -7.95
C PRO A 2 -16.84 25.34 -8.75
N GLU A 3 -15.55 25.09 -9.03
CA GLU A 3 -14.72 25.97 -9.85
C GLU A 3 -14.48 25.33 -11.21
N ALA A 4 -14.48 26.09 -12.27
CA ALA A 4 -14.18 25.65 -13.62
C ALA A 4 -12.81 26.20 -14.03
N LEU A 5 -11.90 25.32 -14.41
CA LEU A 5 -10.60 25.66 -14.95
C LEU A 5 -10.58 25.41 -16.47
N GLN A 6 -10.07 26.39 -17.22
CA GLN A 6 -9.86 26.27 -18.65
C GLN A 6 -8.35 26.31 -18.96
N ALA A 7 -7.86 25.36 -19.73
CA ALA A 7 -6.47 25.33 -20.17
C ALA A 7 -6.38 24.71 -21.58
N ARG A 8 -5.29 25.03 -22.30
CA ARG A 8 -5.01 24.42 -23.60
C ARG A 8 -4.48 23.00 -23.49
N VAL A 9 -3.88 22.66 -22.34
CA VAL A 9 -3.30 21.36 -22.03
C VAL A 9 -3.52 21.06 -20.57
N PHE A 10 -3.88 19.81 -20.27
CA PHE A 10 -3.97 19.27 -18.92
C PHE A 10 -2.91 18.18 -18.75
N VAL A 11 -2.21 18.19 -17.64
CA VAL A 11 -1.24 17.16 -17.26
C VAL A 11 -1.77 16.43 -16.03
N ASP A 12 -2.07 15.14 -16.19
CA ASP A 12 -2.56 14.29 -15.10
C ASP A 12 -1.38 13.71 -14.31
N CYS A 13 -1.18 14.21 -13.09
CA CYS A 13 -0.17 13.73 -12.15
C CYS A 13 -0.81 13.06 -10.92
N THR A 14 -2.03 12.56 -11.03
CA THR A 14 -2.79 12.05 -9.87
C THR A 14 -2.42 10.64 -9.42
N GLY A 15 -1.50 9.96 -10.07
CA GLY A 15 -1.11 8.59 -9.72
C GLY A 15 -2.16 7.52 -10.02
N GLU A 16 -3.45 7.86 -9.98
CA GLU A 16 -4.60 6.99 -10.25
C GLU A 16 -5.31 7.34 -11.57
N ALA A 17 -4.68 8.17 -12.41
CA ALA A 17 -5.27 8.70 -13.66
C ALA A 17 -6.67 9.33 -13.43
N CYS A 18 -6.86 10.03 -12.30
CA CYS A 18 -8.18 10.57 -11.91
C CYS A 18 -8.71 11.59 -12.89
N VAL A 19 -7.87 12.50 -13.40
CA VAL A 19 -8.27 13.51 -14.39
C VAL A 19 -8.65 12.84 -15.71
N ALA A 20 -7.81 11.91 -16.19
CA ALA A 20 -8.06 11.17 -17.41
C ALA A 20 -9.34 10.33 -17.33
N ARG A 21 -9.55 9.61 -16.23
CA ARG A 21 -10.79 8.84 -15.98
C ARG A 21 -12.02 9.72 -15.99
N THR A 22 -11.96 10.86 -15.30
CA THR A 22 -13.09 11.81 -15.23
C THR A 22 -13.37 12.43 -16.59
N ALA A 23 -12.34 12.63 -17.42
CA ALA A 23 -12.47 13.10 -18.80
C ALA A 23 -12.96 12.01 -19.78
N GLY A 24 -13.18 10.77 -19.33
CA GLY A 24 -13.69 9.67 -20.14
C GLY A 24 -12.65 8.91 -20.94
N PHE A 25 -11.34 9.08 -20.66
CA PHE A 25 -10.30 8.29 -21.30
C PHE A 25 -10.33 6.84 -20.79
N ALA A 26 -9.99 5.91 -21.68
CA ALA A 26 -9.89 4.51 -21.35
C ALA A 26 -8.77 4.28 -20.33
N THR A 27 -9.07 3.52 -19.29
CA THR A 27 -8.10 3.14 -18.26
C THR A 27 -8.16 1.64 -18.01
N ALA A 28 -7.05 1.08 -17.53
CA ALA A 28 -6.95 -0.29 -17.09
C ALA A 28 -6.46 -0.34 -15.64
N LYS A 29 -6.76 -1.42 -14.92
CA LYS A 29 -6.27 -1.67 -13.57
C LYS A 29 -5.85 -3.12 -13.43
N GLY A 30 -4.78 -3.34 -12.63
CA GLY A 30 -4.18 -4.66 -12.48
C GLY A 30 -3.59 -5.19 -13.78
N ASP A 31 -2.92 -6.31 -13.70
CA ASP A 31 -2.32 -7.01 -14.85
C ASP A 31 -3.05 -8.32 -15.18
N GLY A 32 -4.09 -8.66 -14.41
CA GLY A 32 -4.81 -9.92 -14.52
C GLY A 32 -4.00 -11.17 -14.13
N LYS A 33 -2.72 -10.99 -13.76
CA LYS A 33 -1.77 -12.07 -13.50
C LYS A 33 -1.33 -12.15 -12.04
N THR A 34 -1.40 -11.03 -11.31
CA THR A 34 -1.06 -11.04 -9.88
C THR A 34 -2.10 -11.85 -9.11
N ARG A 35 -1.63 -12.65 -8.15
CA ARG A 35 -2.49 -13.48 -7.30
C ARG A 35 -3.33 -12.68 -6.30
N ASN A 36 -3.13 -11.37 -6.24
CA ASN A 36 -3.87 -10.50 -5.36
C ASN A 36 -5.15 -10.02 -6.06
N PRO A 37 -6.37 -10.40 -5.60
CA PRO A 37 -7.59 -9.78 -6.10
C PRO A 37 -7.60 -8.28 -5.77
N PRO A 38 -7.97 -7.41 -6.69
CA PRO A 38 -8.45 -7.60 -8.06
C PRO A 38 -7.34 -7.59 -9.13
N GLY A 39 -6.20 -8.21 -8.91
CA GLY A 39 -5.08 -8.27 -9.85
C GLY A 39 -4.10 -7.09 -9.72
N GLN A 40 -4.20 -6.32 -8.65
CA GLN A 40 -3.30 -5.21 -8.33
C GLN A 40 -2.21 -5.62 -7.35
N LEU A 41 -1.10 -4.90 -7.32
CA LEU A 41 -0.10 -5.06 -6.27
C LEU A 41 -0.70 -4.67 -4.91
N PRO A 42 -0.52 -5.49 -3.85
CA PRO A 42 -1.12 -5.23 -2.56
C PRO A 42 -0.65 -3.89 -1.99
N PRO A 43 -1.57 -3.04 -1.53
CA PRO A 43 -1.24 -1.85 -0.76
C PRO A 43 -0.41 -2.18 0.48
N SER A 44 0.31 -1.22 1.02
CA SER A 44 1.17 -1.45 2.18
C SER A 44 1.08 -0.33 3.20
N MET A 45 1.08 -0.72 4.48
CA MET A 45 1.22 0.18 5.60
C MET A 45 2.64 0.14 6.14
N MET A 46 3.23 1.32 6.35
CA MET A 46 4.49 1.46 7.07
C MET A 46 4.20 1.89 8.51
N TYR A 47 4.86 1.25 9.47
CA TYR A 47 4.86 1.68 10.85
C TYR A 47 6.21 1.40 11.50
N PHE A 48 6.47 2.08 12.61
CA PHE A 48 7.78 2.13 13.23
C PHE A 48 7.66 1.74 14.69
N LEU A 49 8.50 0.82 15.10
CA LEU A 49 8.57 0.33 16.46
C LEU A 49 9.79 0.94 17.17
N ARG A 50 9.67 1.13 18.47
CA ARG A 50 10.74 1.57 19.36
C ARG A 50 10.82 0.61 20.55
N GLU A 51 12.03 0.37 21.01
CA GLU A 51 12.23 -0.40 22.26
C GLU A 51 11.64 0.34 23.44
N ARG A 52 11.02 -0.46 24.33
CA ARG A 52 10.54 -0.02 25.62
C ARG A 52 10.77 -1.15 26.62
N PRO A 53 11.41 -0.90 27.77
CA PRO A 53 11.71 -1.94 28.77
C PRO A 53 10.47 -2.73 29.23
N GLU A 54 9.34 -2.04 29.33
CA GLU A 54 8.07 -2.63 29.73
C GLU A 54 6.98 -2.29 28.68
N PRO A 55 6.90 -3.03 27.56
CA PRO A 55 5.88 -2.79 26.56
C PRO A 55 4.51 -3.18 27.10
N VAL A 56 3.50 -2.35 26.84
CA VAL A 56 2.11 -2.67 27.10
C VAL A 56 1.52 -3.27 25.83
N PRO A 57 1.16 -4.56 25.83
CA PRO A 57 0.51 -5.18 24.69
C PRO A 57 -0.82 -4.50 24.34
N PRO A 58 -1.19 -4.37 23.08
CA PRO A 58 -2.50 -3.87 22.70
C PRO A 58 -3.58 -4.83 23.19
N GLN A 59 -4.73 -4.26 23.58
CA GLN A 59 -5.92 -5.06 23.87
C GLN A 59 -6.61 -5.38 22.54
N LEU A 60 -6.50 -6.62 22.10
CA LEU A 60 -7.18 -7.08 20.89
C LEU A 60 -8.62 -7.48 21.26
N VAL A 61 -9.57 -6.65 20.84
CA VAL A 61 -11.00 -6.90 21.06
C VAL A 61 -11.45 -8.06 20.20
N GLU A 62 -12.06 -9.07 20.80
CA GLU A 62 -12.61 -10.24 20.10
C GLU A 62 -13.62 -9.81 19.02
N GLY A 63 -13.58 -10.47 17.86
CA GLY A 63 -14.41 -10.16 16.71
C GLY A 63 -13.90 -9.00 15.83
N TRP A 64 -12.96 -8.18 16.34
CA TRP A 64 -12.35 -7.07 15.58
C TRP A 64 -10.95 -7.40 15.09
N PHE A 65 -10.25 -8.28 15.79
CA PHE A 65 -8.88 -8.66 15.50
C PHE A 65 -8.76 -10.16 15.31
N THR A 66 -7.77 -10.55 14.52
CA THR A 66 -7.36 -11.95 14.35
C THR A 66 -5.95 -12.08 14.92
N PRO A 67 -5.78 -12.60 16.14
CA PRO A 67 -4.47 -12.75 16.75
C PRO A 67 -3.55 -13.59 15.88
N VAL A 68 -2.30 -13.18 15.76
CA VAL A 68 -1.22 -13.96 15.15
C VAL A 68 -0.60 -14.82 16.23
N THR A 69 -0.59 -16.14 16.04
CA THR A 69 -0.14 -17.09 17.05
C THR A 69 1.20 -17.74 16.72
N CYS A 70 1.57 -17.77 15.44
CA CYS A 70 2.83 -18.32 14.96
C CYS A 70 3.38 -17.48 13.80
N GLU A 71 4.58 -17.78 13.34
CA GLU A 71 5.23 -17.03 12.27
C GLU A 71 4.52 -17.21 10.92
N GLU A 72 3.94 -18.37 10.69
CA GLU A 72 3.23 -18.72 9.47
C GLU A 72 1.93 -17.89 9.30
N ASP A 73 1.34 -17.43 10.40
CA ASP A 73 0.14 -16.60 10.41
C ASP A 73 0.44 -15.11 10.15
N LEU A 74 1.72 -14.74 10.15
CA LEU A 74 2.11 -13.36 9.88
C LEU A 74 1.68 -12.95 8.47
N PRO A 75 0.99 -11.82 8.32
CA PRO A 75 0.74 -11.28 7.00
C PRO A 75 2.07 -10.93 6.32
N MET A 76 2.05 -10.75 5.00
CA MET A 76 3.24 -10.36 4.21
C MET A 76 3.94 -9.14 4.83
N THR A 77 4.88 -9.41 5.73
CA THR A 77 5.57 -8.42 6.57
C THR A 77 7.05 -8.37 6.21
N SER A 78 7.60 -7.18 6.12
CA SER A 78 9.04 -6.96 5.98
C SER A 78 9.52 -6.08 7.12
N VAL A 79 10.70 -6.37 7.65
CA VAL A 79 11.24 -5.71 8.85
C VAL A 79 12.66 -5.22 8.56
N TRP A 80 12.95 -3.97 8.90
CA TRP A 80 14.28 -3.37 8.77
C TRP A 80 14.72 -2.68 10.06
N PRO A 81 16.03 -2.54 10.30
CA PRO A 81 16.54 -1.62 11.32
C PRO A 81 16.10 -0.17 11.01
N ASP A 82 15.75 0.58 12.05
CA ASP A 82 15.41 2.01 11.99
C ASP A 82 16.15 2.75 13.11
N GLY A 83 17.47 2.76 13.00
CA GLY A 83 18.36 3.31 14.02
C GLY A 83 18.44 2.46 15.30
N PRO A 84 19.18 2.94 16.31
CA PRO A 84 19.29 2.26 17.60
C PRO A 84 17.92 2.09 18.28
N GLY A 85 17.62 0.86 18.70
CA GLY A 85 16.35 0.55 19.36
C GLY A 85 15.11 0.74 18.49
N GLY A 86 15.25 0.77 17.17
CA GLY A 86 14.16 0.98 16.23
C GLY A 86 14.01 -0.10 15.17
N LYS A 87 12.78 -0.30 14.71
CA LYS A 87 12.42 -1.15 13.57
C LYS A 87 11.38 -0.44 12.70
N ALA A 88 11.59 -0.48 11.39
CA ALA A 88 10.59 -0.14 10.40
C ALA A 88 9.91 -1.42 9.92
N ILE A 89 8.60 -1.41 9.89
CA ILE A 89 7.77 -2.54 9.47
C ILE A 89 6.96 -2.11 8.25
N LYS A 90 6.97 -2.94 7.22
CA LYS A 90 6.08 -2.82 6.08
C LYS A 90 5.14 -4.01 6.03
N LEU A 91 3.88 -3.74 6.15
CA LEU A 91 2.80 -4.69 6.13
C LEU A 91 2.03 -4.56 4.82
N LYS A 92 1.88 -5.64 4.07
CA LYS A 92 1.06 -5.67 2.85
C LYS A 92 -0.34 -6.19 3.18
N VAL A 93 -1.36 -5.56 2.62
CA VAL A 93 -2.76 -5.89 2.86
C VAL A 93 -3.45 -6.15 1.52
N PRO A 94 -3.51 -7.42 1.08
CA PRO A 94 -4.14 -7.79 -0.18
C PRO A 94 -5.68 -7.79 -0.10
N GLY A 95 -6.33 -7.88 -1.26
CA GLY A 95 -7.77 -8.11 -1.37
C GLY A 95 -8.62 -6.85 -1.50
N TYR A 96 -8.00 -5.67 -1.71
CA TYR A 96 -8.69 -4.39 -1.80
C TYR A 96 -8.45 -3.70 -3.15
N ASP A 97 -9.51 -3.08 -3.68
CA ASP A 97 -9.43 -2.26 -4.88
C ASP A 97 -9.03 -0.82 -4.52
N SER A 98 -7.85 -0.40 -4.98
CA SER A 98 -7.31 0.94 -4.72
C SER A 98 -8.05 2.05 -5.46
N THR A 99 -8.94 1.73 -6.40
CA THR A 99 -9.72 2.70 -7.18
C THR A 99 -11.15 2.87 -6.66
N ASP A 100 -11.53 2.15 -5.61
CA ASP A 100 -12.85 2.19 -4.99
C ASP A 100 -12.78 2.78 -3.57
N THR A 101 -13.59 3.80 -3.29
CA THR A 101 -13.53 4.55 -2.03
C THR A 101 -13.94 3.71 -0.82
N GLU A 102 -14.95 2.85 -0.96
CA GLU A 102 -15.40 1.98 0.14
C GLU A 102 -14.34 0.92 0.44
N SER A 103 -13.75 0.34 -0.61
CA SER A 103 -12.65 -0.60 -0.50
C SER A 103 -11.43 0.04 0.16
N LEU A 104 -11.09 1.29 -0.18
CA LEU A 104 -10.01 2.04 0.47
C LEU A 104 -10.27 2.28 1.95
N THR A 105 -11.50 2.62 2.32
CA THR A 105 -11.88 2.82 3.73
C THR A 105 -11.74 1.51 4.52
N ALA A 106 -12.25 0.42 3.97
CA ALA A 106 -12.11 -0.90 4.59
C ALA A 106 -10.64 -1.33 4.71
N LEU A 107 -9.84 -1.04 3.68
CA LEU A 107 -8.39 -1.29 3.67
C LEU A 107 -7.66 -0.51 4.78
N GLU A 108 -7.96 0.78 4.97
CA GLU A 108 -7.35 1.60 6.03
C GLU A 108 -7.66 1.04 7.42
N ILE A 109 -8.88 0.61 7.65
CA ILE A 109 -9.29 -0.02 8.90
C ILE A 109 -8.53 -1.34 9.09
N ARG A 110 -8.56 -2.21 8.06
CA ARG A 110 -7.93 -3.53 8.14
C ARG A 110 -6.41 -3.46 8.30
N ALA A 111 -5.76 -2.51 7.65
CA ALA A 111 -4.32 -2.32 7.79
C ALA A 111 -3.92 -1.96 9.23
N ARG A 112 -4.69 -1.11 9.90
CA ARG A 112 -4.45 -0.77 11.31
C ARG A 112 -4.74 -1.93 12.26
N GLN A 113 -5.78 -2.70 12.00
CA GLN A 113 -6.02 -3.94 12.74
C GLN A 113 -4.83 -4.87 12.63
N ARG A 114 -4.38 -5.16 11.42
CA ARG A 114 -3.21 -6.02 11.17
C ARG A 114 -1.92 -5.49 11.81
N MET A 115 -1.72 -4.19 11.83
CA MET A 115 -0.58 -3.57 12.51
C MET A 115 -0.58 -3.91 14.02
N PHE A 116 -1.72 -3.82 14.70
CA PHE A 116 -1.84 -4.18 16.12
C PHE A 116 -1.73 -5.69 16.34
N GLU A 117 -2.26 -6.51 15.46
CA GLU A 117 -2.14 -7.97 15.52
C GLU A 117 -0.65 -8.40 15.44
N VAL A 118 0.11 -7.79 14.52
CA VAL A 118 1.56 -8.05 14.38
C VAL A 118 2.36 -7.51 15.57
N LEU A 119 1.99 -6.33 16.09
CA LEU A 119 2.63 -5.78 17.29
C LEU A 119 2.41 -6.68 18.51
N ASP A 120 1.18 -7.15 18.70
CA ASP A 120 0.84 -8.09 19.77
C ASP A 120 1.65 -9.39 19.65
N TYR A 121 1.79 -9.94 18.44
CA TYR A 121 2.62 -11.10 18.18
C TYR A 121 4.08 -10.87 18.62
N PHE A 122 4.68 -9.74 18.24
CA PHE A 122 6.05 -9.43 18.66
C PHE A 122 6.18 -9.31 20.17
N GLN A 123 5.21 -8.74 20.85
CA GLN A 123 5.25 -8.53 22.29
C GLN A 123 4.93 -9.80 23.07
N ARG A 124 3.84 -10.49 22.75
CA ARG A 124 3.35 -11.66 23.50
C ARG A 124 4.05 -12.96 23.14
N VAL A 125 4.19 -13.24 21.83
CA VAL A 125 4.73 -14.51 21.35
C VAL A 125 6.24 -14.46 21.30
N GLN A 126 6.81 -13.46 20.63
CA GLN A 126 8.27 -13.31 20.50
C GLN A 126 8.95 -12.68 21.72
N LYS A 127 8.20 -12.16 22.68
CA LYS A 127 8.72 -11.50 23.89
C LYS A 127 9.67 -10.34 23.59
N LYS A 128 9.40 -9.57 22.52
CA LYS A 128 10.20 -8.41 22.13
C LYS A 128 9.73 -7.14 22.83
N PRO A 129 10.65 -6.27 23.27
CA PRO A 129 10.30 -5.04 24.00
C PRO A 129 9.89 -3.90 23.06
N TRP A 130 9.04 -4.17 22.09
CA TRP A 130 8.61 -3.19 21.10
C TRP A 130 7.37 -2.44 21.56
N ARG A 131 7.31 -1.16 21.24
CA ARG A 131 6.07 -0.36 21.27
C ARG A 131 5.87 0.30 19.91
N LEU A 132 4.64 0.66 19.59
CA LEU A 132 4.36 1.50 18.42
C LEU A 132 4.95 2.89 18.66
N GLY A 133 5.82 3.33 17.77
CA GLY A 133 6.34 4.70 17.70
C GLY A 133 5.37 5.58 16.92
N HIS A 134 5.23 5.30 15.63
CA HIS A 134 4.27 5.95 14.75
C HIS A 134 3.94 5.04 13.56
N CYS A 135 2.92 5.39 12.81
CA CYS A 135 2.57 4.75 11.54
C CYS A 135 2.33 5.82 10.45
N SER A 136 2.37 5.39 9.21
CA SER A 136 1.96 6.25 8.09
C SER A 136 0.53 6.76 8.29
N PRO A 137 0.23 8.03 8.01
CA PRO A 137 -1.10 8.61 8.18
C PRO A 137 -2.13 7.96 7.25
N ILE A 138 -1.69 7.55 6.07
CA ILE A 138 -2.50 6.84 5.07
C ILE A 138 -1.73 5.62 4.56
N ILE A 139 -2.47 4.65 4.01
CA ILE A 139 -1.87 3.48 3.39
C ILE A 139 -1.17 3.85 2.07
N GLY A 140 -0.04 3.21 1.79
CA GLY A 140 0.68 3.37 0.54
C GLY A 140 0.03 2.51 -0.55
N LEU A 141 -0.67 3.15 -1.48
CA LEU A 141 -1.15 2.51 -2.69
C LEU A 141 0.04 2.26 -3.62
N ARG A 142 0.08 1.09 -4.23
CA ARG A 142 1.18 0.68 -5.10
C ARG A 142 0.78 0.59 -6.55
N GLU A 143 -0.50 0.37 -6.79
CA GLU A 143 -1.06 0.23 -8.11
C GLU A 143 -2.55 0.60 -8.05
N GLY A 144 -2.99 1.36 -9.04
CA GLY A 144 -4.38 1.75 -9.22
C GLY A 144 -4.77 1.73 -10.68
N ALA A 145 -5.52 2.71 -11.13
CA ALA A 145 -5.83 2.88 -12.54
C ALA A 145 -4.62 3.46 -13.29
N ARG A 146 -4.40 2.96 -14.49
CA ARG A 146 -3.46 3.52 -15.46
C ARG A 146 -4.17 3.82 -16.77
N ILE A 147 -3.69 4.81 -17.50
CA ILE A 147 -4.24 5.16 -18.81
C ILE A 147 -3.96 4.00 -19.78
N ALA A 148 -4.96 3.60 -20.56
CA ALA A 148 -4.79 2.73 -21.69
C ALA A 148 -4.32 3.58 -22.88
N GLY A 149 -3.00 3.74 -23.00
CA GLY A 149 -2.38 4.51 -24.08
C GLY A 149 -2.32 3.72 -25.40
N ASP A 150 -1.98 4.42 -26.46
CA ASP A 150 -1.80 3.83 -27.81
C ASP A 150 -0.65 2.82 -27.82
N TYR A 151 0.34 3.03 -26.95
CA TYR A 151 1.44 2.10 -26.72
C TYR A 151 1.52 1.71 -25.24
N MET A 152 1.66 0.42 -24.97
CA MET A 152 1.89 -0.14 -23.63
C MET A 152 3.35 -0.59 -23.53
N LEU A 153 4.14 0.11 -22.73
CA LEU A 153 5.53 -0.27 -22.45
C LEU A 153 5.60 -1.70 -21.90
N THR A 154 6.42 -2.53 -22.52
CA THR A 154 6.59 -3.93 -22.15
C THR A 154 7.87 -4.16 -21.36
N VAL A 155 7.96 -5.31 -20.67
CA VAL A 155 9.20 -5.72 -19.99
C VAL A 155 10.35 -5.89 -20.99
N ASP A 156 10.06 -6.30 -22.22
CA ASP A 156 11.09 -6.49 -23.25
C ASP A 156 11.59 -5.15 -23.79
N ASP A 157 10.75 -4.12 -23.87
CA ASP A 157 11.21 -2.75 -24.19
C ASP A 157 12.19 -2.24 -23.11
N VAL A 158 11.85 -2.45 -21.84
CA VAL A 158 12.71 -2.05 -20.72
C VAL A 158 14.05 -2.80 -20.75
N ARG A 159 14.02 -4.12 -20.99
CA ARG A 159 15.23 -4.94 -21.09
C ARG A 159 16.12 -4.56 -22.28
N ALA A 160 15.49 -4.20 -23.39
CA ALA A 160 16.19 -3.77 -24.60
C ALA A 160 16.72 -2.33 -24.53
N GLY A 161 16.34 -1.56 -23.48
CA GLY A 161 16.63 -0.13 -23.41
C GLY A 161 16.04 0.64 -24.57
N ARG A 162 14.81 0.29 -25.00
CA ARG A 162 14.17 0.88 -26.17
C ARG A 162 13.97 2.37 -25.97
N GLU A 163 14.41 3.14 -26.97
CA GLU A 163 14.19 4.58 -27.01
C GLU A 163 12.92 4.91 -27.83
N PHE A 164 12.24 5.98 -27.45
CA PHE A 164 11.04 6.49 -28.11
C PHE A 164 11.24 7.96 -28.45
N ASP A 165 10.85 8.38 -29.64
CA ASP A 165 11.04 9.75 -30.13
C ASP A 165 10.23 10.78 -29.31
N ASP A 166 9.13 10.35 -28.72
CA ASP A 166 8.24 11.15 -27.87
C ASP A 166 8.51 11.03 -26.37
N ALA A 167 9.62 10.41 -25.97
CA ALA A 167 9.96 10.24 -24.58
C ALA A 167 10.20 11.58 -23.86
N VAL A 168 9.47 11.82 -22.77
CA VAL A 168 9.61 13.02 -21.91
C VAL A 168 10.63 12.83 -20.78
N ALA A 169 11.05 11.59 -20.53
CA ALA A 169 12.09 11.22 -19.55
C ALA A 169 12.82 9.95 -20.00
N ARG A 170 14.07 9.80 -19.55
CA ARG A 170 14.92 8.61 -19.78
C ARG A 170 15.41 8.02 -18.47
#